data_31f8f847a65012518043d5ba22fee77f
#
_entry.id   31f8f847a65012518043d5ba22fee77f
#
_cell.length_a   1.000
_cell.length_b   1.000
_cell.length_c   1.000
_cell.angle_alpha   90.00
_cell.angle_beta   90.00
_cell.angle_gamma   90.00
#
_symmetry.space_group_name_H-M   'P 1'
#
loop_
_entity.id
_entity.type
_entity.pdbx_description
1 polymer ?
#
loop_
_entity_poly.entity_id
_entity_poly.type
_entity_poly.pdbx_seq_one_letter_code
_entity_poly.pdbx_strand_id
1 'polypeptide(L)'
;MILEHEFSETKPVFNQDELNSIISLGEVDMEDATIEADKIKEHRSSSISWLKRDDTTEFIYSKVLQLIYMENVNNNWNFDYDAIEDLQFTRYDKSQHYNWHADQTSTVYHDEELSGKIRKISFSIILNDDYEGGDFQFEVGAPYEEDRIITLTPSKGCAIVFPSFKFHRVTPVTKGVRYSLVGWICGKPFV
;
A
#
# COMPACT_ATOMS: atom_id res chain seq x y z
N MET A 1 8.27 -20.91 3.24
CA MET A 1 7.86 -20.17 4.47
C MET A 1 6.35 -20.29 4.59
N ILE A 2 5.84 -20.66 5.76
CA ILE A 2 4.40 -20.67 6.04
C ILE A 2 4.16 -19.45 6.92
N LEU A 3 3.25 -18.56 6.49
CA LEU A 3 2.84 -17.41 7.28
C LEU A 3 1.67 -17.81 8.18
N GLU A 4 1.73 -17.42 9.45
CA GLU A 4 0.62 -17.61 10.40
C GLU A 4 -0.54 -16.65 10.05
N HIS A 5 -0.18 -15.43 9.66
CA HIS A 5 -1.12 -14.41 9.17
C HIS A 5 -0.65 -13.89 7.82
N GLU A 6 -1.57 -13.83 6.88
CA GLU A 6 -1.27 -13.42 5.51
C GLU A 6 -1.36 -11.90 5.31
N PHE A 7 -2.10 -11.22 6.15
CA PHE A 7 -2.25 -9.77 6.24
C PHE A 7 -2.84 -9.40 7.61
N SER A 8 -2.81 -8.12 7.94
CA SER A 8 -3.53 -7.58 9.09
C SER A 8 -4.29 -6.30 8.71
N GLU A 9 -5.42 -6.09 9.39
CA GLU A 9 -6.17 -4.84 9.38
C GLU A 9 -6.03 -4.20 10.76
N THR A 10 -5.63 -2.94 10.81
CA THR A 10 -5.25 -2.27 12.06
C THR A 10 -6.36 -1.38 12.59
N LYS A 11 -6.20 -0.89 13.81
CA LYS A 11 -6.93 0.28 14.30
C LYS A 11 -6.46 1.55 13.57
N PRO A 12 -7.22 2.66 13.62
CA PRO A 12 -6.80 3.91 13.00
C PRO A 12 -5.40 4.36 13.44
N VAL A 13 -4.53 4.61 12.47
CA VAL A 13 -3.15 5.06 12.65
C VAL A 13 -3.09 6.57 12.86
N PHE A 14 -3.95 7.30 12.15
CA PHE A 14 -4.01 8.75 12.14
C PHE A 14 -5.35 9.25 12.66
N ASN A 15 -5.32 10.37 13.37
CA ASN A 15 -6.52 11.13 13.73
C ASN A 15 -7.03 11.98 12.55
N GLN A 16 -8.19 12.63 12.69
CA GLN A 16 -8.82 13.36 11.59
C GLN A 16 -7.99 14.54 11.08
N ASP A 17 -7.30 15.27 11.96
CA ASP A 17 -6.48 16.41 11.55
C ASP A 17 -5.23 15.95 10.79
N GLU A 18 -4.63 14.86 11.21
CA GLU A 18 -3.51 14.23 10.51
C GLU A 18 -3.92 13.68 9.15
N LEU A 19 -5.10 13.05 9.03
CA LEU A 19 -5.64 12.59 7.75
C LEU A 19 -5.86 13.75 6.79
N ASN A 20 -6.45 14.85 7.27
CA ASN A 20 -6.64 16.06 6.48
C ASN A 20 -5.29 16.65 6.01
N SER A 21 -4.28 16.65 6.88
CA SER A 21 -2.94 17.11 6.55
C SER A 21 -2.29 16.24 5.48
N ILE A 22 -2.40 14.91 5.59
CA ILE A 22 -1.86 13.96 4.61
C ILE A 22 -2.54 14.16 3.25
N ILE A 23 -3.87 14.33 3.21
CA ILE A 23 -4.61 14.59 1.96
C ILE A 23 -4.14 15.91 1.35
N SER A 24 -4.03 16.98 2.14
CA SER A 24 -3.58 18.29 1.64
C SER A 24 -2.17 18.26 1.07
N LEU A 25 -1.25 17.51 1.69
CA LEU A 25 0.10 17.31 1.20
C LEU A 25 0.11 16.46 -0.09
N GLY A 26 -0.70 15.41 -0.12
CA GLY A 26 -0.75 14.48 -1.24
C GLY A 26 -1.41 15.04 -2.49
N GLU A 27 -2.30 16.02 -2.38
CA GLU A 27 -2.95 16.65 -3.54
C GLU A 27 -2.04 17.65 -4.27
N VAL A 28 -0.84 17.92 -3.74
CA VAL A 28 0.17 18.75 -4.41
C VAL A 28 0.97 17.88 -5.38
N ASP A 29 1.22 18.43 -6.57
CA ASP A 29 2.06 17.82 -7.62
C ASP A 29 1.64 16.40 -8.02
N MET A 30 0.34 16.15 -8.12
CA MET A 30 -0.20 14.88 -8.57
C MET A 30 0.09 14.61 -10.04
N GLU A 31 0.49 13.40 -10.35
CA GLU A 31 0.71 12.89 -11.71
C GLU A 31 -0.10 11.60 -11.96
N ASP A 32 -0.36 11.29 -13.22
CA ASP A 32 -0.96 10.00 -13.57
C ASP A 32 0.03 8.88 -13.21
N ALA A 33 -0.46 7.86 -12.50
CA ALA A 33 0.35 6.70 -12.19
C ALA A 33 0.73 5.98 -13.48
N THR A 34 1.99 6.10 -13.87
CA THR A 34 2.55 5.40 -15.01
C THR A 34 3.30 4.15 -14.55
N ILE A 35 3.00 3.03 -15.19
CA ILE A 35 3.85 1.85 -15.21
C ILE A 35 4.33 1.76 -16.67
N GLU A 36 5.54 1.36 -16.99
CA GLU A 36 6.10 1.38 -18.34
C GLU A 36 5.13 0.89 -19.43
N ALA A 37 4.91 1.74 -20.45
CA ALA A 37 4.26 1.50 -21.75
C ALA A 37 2.79 1.05 -21.80
N ASP A 38 2.04 1.66 -22.69
CA ASP A 38 0.71 1.43 -23.32
C ASP A 38 -0.25 0.27 -22.91
N LYS A 39 0.21 -0.76 -22.21
CA LYS A 39 -0.62 -1.85 -21.66
C LYS A 39 -1.27 -1.52 -20.31
N ILE A 40 -1.12 -0.32 -19.82
CA ILE A 40 -1.14 -0.01 -18.38
C ILE A 40 -2.43 0.60 -17.91
N LYS A 41 -3.14 1.36 -18.73
CA LYS A 41 -4.43 1.93 -18.33
C LYS A 41 -5.49 0.86 -18.01
N GLU A 42 -5.35 -0.33 -18.62
CA GLU A 42 -6.18 -1.50 -18.27
C GLU A 42 -5.76 -2.16 -16.96
N HIS A 43 -4.47 -2.01 -16.57
CA HIS A 43 -3.95 -2.63 -15.36
C HIS A 43 -4.05 -1.70 -14.14
N ARG A 44 -3.69 -0.43 -14.30
CA ARG A 44 -3.78 0.59 -13.25
C ARG A 44 -4.27 1.91 -13.83
N SER A 45 -5.25 2.50 -13.18
CA SER A 45 -5.72 3.86 -13.43
C SER A 45 -5.83 4.56 -12.09
N SER A 46 -4.98 5.54 -11.83
CA SER A 46 -4.96 6.34 -10.59
C SER A 46 -4.04 7.54 -10.78
N SER A 47 -4.17 8.55 -9.94
CA SER A 47 -3.19 9.63 -9.83
C SER A 47 -2.40 9.48 -8.53
N ILE A 48 -1.12 9.85 -8.56
CA ILE A 48 -0.21 9.68 -7.42
C ILE A 48 0.60 10.94 -7.17
N SER A 49 1.09 11.08 -5.95
CA SER A 49 2.19 11.96 -5.60
C SER A 49 3.09 11.27 -4.56
N TRP A 50 4.31 11.76 -4.42
CA TRP A 50 5.30 11.18 -3.52
C TRP A 50 5.57 12.12 -2.35
N LEU A 51 5.28 11.64 -1.15
CA LEU A 51 5.57 12.34 0.08
C LEU A 51 6.96 11.92 0.58
N LYS A 52 7.98 12.68 0.23
CA LYS A 52 9.35 12.45 0.69
C LYS A 52 9.47 12.73 2.18
N ARG A 53 10.44 12.07 2.82
CA ARG A 53 10.70 12.27 4.24
C ARG A 53 11.41 13.60 4.49
N ASP A 54 10.74 14.51 5.19
CA ASP A 54 11.25 15.81 5.62
C ASP A 54 10.55 16.24 6.94
N ASP A 55 10.86 17.44 7.42
CA ASP A 55 10.28 17.96 8.67
C ASP A 55 8.74 18.01 8.64
N THR A 56 8.13 18.21 7.46
CA THR A 56 6.68 18.31 7.28
C THR A 56 6.01 16.93 7.33
N THR A 57 6.65 15.91 6.82
CA THR A 57 6.14 14.54 6.68
C THR A 57 6.65 13.61 7.78
N GLU A 58 7.60 14.02 8.63
CA GLU A 58 8.21 13.17 9.65
C GLU A 58 7.20 12.53 10.60
N PHE A 59 6.09 13.22 10.91
CA PHE A 59 5.04 12.64 11.76
C PHE A 59 4.37 11.41 11.10
N ILE A 60 4.29 11.40 9.76
CA ILE A 60 3.73 10.27 8.98
C ILE A 60 4.70 9.10 9.07
N TYR A 61 5.97 9.34 8.74
CA TYR A 61 7.02 8.31 8.75
C TYR A 61 7.20 7.67 10.13
N SER A 62 7.22 8.48 11.19
CA SER A 62 7.35 7.99 12.56
C SER A 62 6.21 7.03 12.93
N LYS A 63 4.97 7.37 12.63
CA LYS A 63 3.80 6.51 12.92
C LYS A 63 3.78 5.25 12.05
N VAL A 64 4.11 5.39 10.77
CA VAL A 64 4.20 4.25 9.85
C VAL A 64 5.28 3.28 10.29
N LEU A 65 6.48 3.74 10.62
CA LEU A 65 7.57 2.85 11.07
C LEU A 65 7.21 2.13 12.36
N GLN A 66 6.56 2.81 13.31
CA GLN A 66 6.04 2.17 14.53
C GLN A 66 5.00 1.09 14.21
N LEU A 67 4.04 1.41 13.34
CA LEU A 67 3.02 0.46 12.88
C LEU A 67 3.68 -0.79 12.28
N ILE A 68 4.57 -0.61 11.32
CA ILE A 68 5.26 -1.71 10.63
C ILE A 68 6.04 -2.59 11.60
N TYR A 69 6.76 -1.98 12.55
CA TYR A 69 7.46 -2.74 13.58
C TYR A 69 6.50 -3.63 14.37
N MET A 70 5.37 -3.06 14.83
CA MET A 70 4.37 -3.80 15.60
C MET A 70 3.74 -4.93 14.77
N GLU A 71 3.34 -4.66 13.53
CA GLU A 71 2.70 -5.66 12.67
C GLU A 71 3.66 -6.77 12.25
N ASN A 72 4.93 -6.46 11.98
CA ASN A 72 5.95 -7.47 11.67
C ASN A 72 6.17 -8.46 12.82
N VAL A 73 6.11 -7.97 14.07
CA VAL A 73 6.24 -8.81 15.27
C VAL A 73 4.94 -9.55 15.57
N ASN A 74 3.80 -8.86 15.60
CA ASN A 74 2.51 -9.43 15.99
C ASN A 74 2.02 -10.53 15.04
N ASN A 75 2.35 -10.41 13.75
CA ASN A 75 2.00 -11.41 12.75
C ASN A 75 3.07 -12.52 12.59
N ASN A 76 4.08 -12.55 13.46
CA ASN A 76 5.19 -13.50 13.40
C ASN A 76 5.93 -13.53 12.05
N TRP A 77 5.86 -12.45 11.26
CA TRP A 77 6.62 -12.39 10.02
C TRP A 77 8.11 -12.31 10.28
N ASN A 78 8.51 -11.47 11.23
CA ASN A 78 9.91 -11.28 11.66
C ASN A 78 10.85 -11.03 10.47
N PHE A 79 10.37 -10.30 9.45
CA PHE A 79 11.16 -9.95 8.30
C PHE A 79 12.25 -8.96 8.70
N ASP A 80 13.46 -9.23 8.26
CA ASP A 80 14.58 -8.30 8.36
C ASP A 80 14.45 -7.22 7.31
N TYR A 81 14.47 -5.94 7.72
CA TYR A 81 14.36 -4.77 6.84
C TYR A 81 15.19 -3.61 7.38
N ASP A 82 15.63 -2.73 6.50
CA ASP A 82 16.53 -1.63 6.82
C ASP A 82 16.27 -0.35 6.01
N ALA A 83 15.21 -0.32 5.19
CA ALA A 83 14.85 0.84 4.39
C ALA A 83 13.32 0.99 4.25
N ILE A 84 12.90 2.20 3.95
CA ILE A 84 11.53 2.56 3.55
C ILE A 84 11.61 3.41 2.28
N GLU A 85 10.75 3.14 1.31
CA GLU A 85 10.59 3.99 0.13
C GLU A 85 9.87 5.30 0.49
N ASP A 86 9.96 6.30 -0.40
CA ASP A 86 9.08 7.46 -0.31
C ASP A 86 7.62 7.01 -0.28
N LEU A 87 6.79 7.68 0.53
CA LEU A 87 5.40 7.29 0.69
C LEU A 87 4.58 7.77 -0.51
N GLN A 88 3.77 6.88 -1.07
CA GLN A 88 2.92 7.19 -2.21
C GLN A 88 1.52 7.58 -1.74
N PHE A 89 1.13 8.82 -1.95
CA PHE A 89 -0.26 9.23 -1.90
C PHE A 89 -0.93 8.80 -3.20
N THR A 90 -2.09 8.16 -3.11
CA THR A 90 -2.82 7.66 -4.28
C THR A 90 -4.26 8.12 -4.24
N ARG A 91 -4.72 8.67 -5.37
CA ARG A 91 -6.09 9.07 -5.63
C ARG A 91 -6.69 8.19 -6.72
N TYR A 92 -7.88 7.67 -6.44
CA TYR A 92 -8.72 6.96 -7.41
C TYR A 92 -10.01 7.72 -7.61
N ASP A 93 -10.21 8.28 -8.79
CA ASP A 93 -11.48 8.84 -9.23
C ASP A 93 -12.45 7.73 -9.68
N LYS A 94 -13.70 8.09 -9.99
CA LYS A 94 -14.70 7.13 -10.48
C LYS A 94 -14.18 6.31 -11.65
N SER A 95 -14.39 5.00 -11.59
CA SER A 95 -13.93 3.95 -12.51
C SER A 95 -12.43 3.63 -12.44
N GLN A 96 -11.64 4.38 -11.69
CA GLN A 96 -10.23 4.10 -11.50
C GLN A 96 -10.02 2.90 -10.56
N HIS A 97 -8.94 2.17 -10.79
CA HIS A 97 -8.63 0.90 -10.13
C HIS A 97 -7.14 0.57 -10.21
N TYR A 98 -6.75 -0.48 -9.51
CA TYR A 98 -5.47 -1.15 -9.70
C TYR A 98 -5.69 -2.65 -9.71
N ASN A 99 -5.43 -3.29 -10.84
CA ASN A 99 -5.72 -4.70 -11.06
C ASN A 99 -4.75 -5.62 -10.27
N TRP A 100 -4.94 -6.93 -10.35
CA TRP A 100 -4.15 -7.93 -9.64
C TRP A 100 -2.65 -7.79 -9.86
N HIS A 101 -1.89 -7.64 -8.77
CA HIS A 101 -0.43 -7.51 -8.76
C HIS A 101 0.15 -7.93 -7.41
N ALA A 102 1.45 -8.14 -7.38
CA ALA A 102 2.25 -8.15 -6.16
C ALA A 102 3.21 -6.97 -6.18
N ASP A 103 3.50 -6.38 -5.03
CA ASP A 103 4.42 -5.24 -4.92
C ASP A 103 5.89 -5.65 -5.02
N GLN A 104 6.20 -6.87 -4.60
CA GLN A 104 7.54 -7.42 -4.73
C GLN A 104 7.81 -7.84 -6.17
N THR A 105 8.86 -7.28 -6.76
CA THR A 105 9.35 -7.68 -8.08
C THR A 105 10.23 -8.94 -8.02
N SER A 106 10.49 -9.56 -9.17
CA SER A 106 11.39 -10.71 -9.29
C SER A 106 12.88 -10.32 -9.25
N THR A 107 13.20 -9.04 -9.25
CA THR A 107 14.56 -8.50 -9.27
C THR A 107 14.79 -7.59 -8.09
N VAL A 108 16.03 -7.47 -7.65
CA VAL A 108 16.45 -6.50 -6.64
C VAL A 108 16.51 -5.10 -7.24
N TYR A 109 16.40 -4.06 -6.41
CA TYR A 109 16.65 -2.69 -6.81
C TYR A 109 18.11 -2.49 -7.21
N HIS A 110 18.34 -1.60 -8.17
CA HIS A 110 19.66 -1.23 -8.67
C HIS A 110 20.00 0.25 -8.47
N ASP A 111 19.06 1.04 -7.93
CA ASP A 111 19.31 2.44 -7.53
C ASP A 111 20.23 2.51 -6.30
N GLU A 112 20.84 3.69 -6.08
CA GLU A 112 21.86 3.85 -5.03
C GLU A 112 21.32 3.61 -3.60
N GLU A 113 20.07 4.00 -3.31
CA GLU A 113 19.51 3.95 -1.96
C GLU A 113 18.99 2.56 -1.59
N LEU A 114 18.39 1.86 -2.53
CA LEU A 114 17.74 0.55 -2.32
C LEU A 114 18.51 -0.61 -2.93
N SER A 115 19.73 -0.37 -3.43
CA SER A 115 20.53 -1.37 -4.13
C SER A 115 20.63 -2.71 -3.38
N GLY A 116 20.32 -3.80 -4.10
CA GLY A 116 20.34 -5.16 -3.54
C GLY A 116 19.16 -5.50 -2.64
N LYS A 117 18.19 -4.61 -2.45
CA LYS A 117 17.00 -4.83 -1.63
C LYS A 117 15.78 -5.22 -2.46
N ILE A 118 14.77 -5.72 -1.76
CA ILE A 118 13.42 -6.02 -2.28
C ILE A 118 12.39 -5.44 -1.32
N ARG A 119 11.17 -5.20 -1.80
CA ARG A 119 10.02 -4.90 -0.93
C ARG A 119 9.66 -6.14 -0.11
N LYS A 120 9.52 -5.99 1.18
CA LYS A 120 9.20 -7.07 2.13
C LYS A 120 7.82 -6.92 2.74
N ILE A 121 7.48 -5.70 3.16
CA ILE A 121 6.18 -5.37 3.76
C ILE A 121 5.59 -4.20 3.00
N SER A 122 4.35 -4.35 2.59
CA SER A 122 3.52 -3.31 1.99
C SER A 122 2.43 -2.89 2.96
N PHE A 123 2.00 -1.65 2.86
CA PHE A 123 0.83 -1.17 3.57
C PHE A 123 0.01 -0.21 2.72
N SER A 124 -1.29 -0.15 3.01
CA SER A 124 -2.23 0.83 2.44
C SER A 124 -3.11 1.38 3.56
N ILE A 125 -3.03 2.68 3.83
CA ILE A 125 -3.84 3.38 4.84
C ILE A 125 -4.96 4.13 4.13
N ILE A 126 -6.20 3.91 4.56
CA ILE A 126 -7.39 4.56 3.99
C ILE A 126 -7.51 5.97 4.59
N LEU A 127 -7.54 6.99 3.73
CA LEU A 127 -7.51 8.38 4.19
C LEU A 127 -8.89 9.03 4.27
N ASN A 128 -9.91 8.51 3.55
CA ASN A 128 -11.29 9.03 3.55
C ASN A 128 -12.31 7.89 3.48
N ASP A 129 -13.59 8.21 3.65
CA ASP A 129 -14.70 7.25 3.68
C ASP A 129 -15.93 7.71 2.88
N ASP A 130 -15.82 8.77 2.09
CA ASP A 130 -16.89 9.38 1.29
C ASP A 130 -16.90 8.87 -0.16
N TYR A 131 -16.66 7.57 -0.36
CA TYR A 131 -16.67 6.90 -1.66
C TYR A 131 -17.38 5.54 -1.59
N GLU A 132 -17.70 4.96 -2.77
CA GLU A 132 -18.25 3.61 -2.92
C GLU A 132 -17.41 2.80 -3.91
N GLY A 133 -17.30 1.48 -3.72
CA GLY A 133 -16.35 0.62 -4.44
C GLY A 133 -14.92 0.87 -3.96
N GLY A 134 -13.93 0.59 -4.79
CA GLY A 134 -12.52 0.75 -4.41
C GLY A 134 -12.10 -0.21 -3.29
N ASP A 135 -12.72 -1.39 -3.22
CA ASP A 135 -12.42 -2.41 -2.21
C ASP A 135 -11.01 -2.94 -2.39
N PHE A 136 -10.35 -3.23 -1.28
CA PHE A 136 -9.06 -3.90 -1.28
C PHE A 136 -9.27 -5.42 -1.24
N GLN A 137 -8.67 -6.15 -2.17
CA GLN A 137 -8.84 -7.59 -2.28
C GLN A 137 -7.51 -8.32 -2.31
N PHE A 138 -7.45 -9.46 -1.60
CA PHE A 138 -6.35 -10.42 -1.68
C PHE A 138 -6.79 -11.70 -2.40
N GLU A 139 -5.88 -12.31 -3.13
CA GLU A 139 -6.01 -13.69 -3.60
C GLU A 139 -5.20 -14.58 -2.64
N VAL A 140 -5.90 -15.44 -1.89
CA VAL A 140 -5.32 -16.26 -0.81
C VAL A 140 -5.38 -17.76 -1.08
N GLY A 141 -6.23 -18.20 -2.00
CA GLY A 141 -6.44 -19.61 -2.33
C GLY A 141 -5.93 -19.99 -3.70
N ALA A 142 -6.06 -21.28 -4.03
CA ALA A 142 -5.73 -21.78 -5.35
C ALA A 142 -6.76 -21.32 -6.41
N PRO A 143 -6.37 -21.23 -7.70
CA PRO A 143 -7.27 -20.72 -8.76
C PRO A 143 -8.60 -21.47 -8.92
N TYR A 144 -8.70 -22.69 -8.42
CA TYR A 144 -9.92 -23.51 -8.49
C TYR A 144 -10.80 -23.44 -7.23
N GLU A 145 -10.37 -22.67 -6.20
CA GLU A 145 -11.15 -22.48 -4.97
C GLU A 145 -12.10 -21.31 -5.13
N GLU A 146 -13.37 -21.51 -4.75
CA GLU A 146 -14.41 -20.48 -4.89
C GLU A 146 -14.15 -19.30 -3.95
N ASP A 147 -13.69 -19.56 -2.73
CA ASP A 147 -13.44 -18.56 -1.66
C ASP A 147 -12.01 -18.01 -1.66
N ARG A 148 -11.31 -18.07 -2.79
CA ARG A 148 -9.90 -17.63 -2.88
C ARG A 148 -9.69 -16.12 -2.74
N ILE A 149 -10.75 -15.31 -2.86
CA ILE A 149 -10.66 -13.85 -2.79
C ILE A 149 -11.24 -13.36 -1.48
N ILE A 150 -10.41 -12.68 -0.71
CA ILE A 150 -10.83 -11.97 0.50
C ILE A 150 -10.98 -10.48 0.16
N THR A 151 -12.13 -9.91 0.50
CA THR A 151 -12.41 -8.47 0.34
C THR A 151 -12.34 -7.78 1.68
N LEU A 152 -11.54 -6.72 1.76
CA LEU A 152 -11.41 -5.86 2.93
C LEU A 152 -11.98 -4.49 2.64
N THR A 153 -12.72 -3.95 3.61
CA THR A 153 -13.29 -2.59 3.58
C THR A 153 -12.90 -1.85 4.87
N PRO A 154 -11.61 -1.56 5.06
CA PRO A 154 -11.14 -0.94 6.29
C PRO A 154 -11.73 0.45 6.48
N SER A 155 -11.96 0.80 7.73
CA SER A 155 -12.44 2.14 8.09
C SER A 155 -11.37 3.19 7.82
N LYS A 156 -11.79 4.43 7.68
CA LYS A 156 -10.91 5.59 7.55
C LYS A 156 -9.85 5.63 8.67
N GLY A 157 -8.61 5.87 8.30
CA GLY A 157 -7.45 5.90 9.18
C GLY A 157 -6.82 4.54 9.45
N CYS A 158 -7.52 3.42 9.14
CA CYS A 158 -6.98 2.07 9.32
C CYS A 158 -6.01 1.71 8.19
N ALA A 159 -5.04 0.87 8.51
CA ALA A 159 -4.09 0.31 7.55
C ALA A 159 -4.41 -1.16 7.27
N ILE A 160 -4.16 -1.57 6.04
CA ILE A 160 -3.94 -2.96 5.65
C ILE A 160 -2.43 -3.13 5.53
N VAL A 161 -1.85 -4.07 6.27
CA VAL A 161 -0.40 -4.38 6.25
C VAL A 161 -0.22 -5.83 5.81
N PHE A 162 0.70 -6.09 4.89
CA PHE A 162 0.88 -7.42 4.30
C PHE A 162 2.28 -7.63 3.72
N PRO A 163 2.75 -8.88 3.61
CA PRO A 163 3.96 -9.22 2.88
C PRO A 163 3.87 -8.80 1.41
N SER A 164 4.88 -8.12 0.89
CA SER A 164 4.85 -7.49 -0.44
C SER A 164 4.67 -8.47 -1.61
N PHE A 165 4.89 -9.76 -1.39
CA PHE A 165 4.66 -10.82 -2.38
C PHE A 165 3.20 -11.29 -2.45
N LYS A 166 2.29 -10.78 -1.60
CA LYS A 166 0.87 -11.15 -1.63
C LYS A 166 0.18 -10.51 -2.82
N PHE A 167 -0.59 -11.33 -3.54
CA PHE A 167 -1.33 -10.90 -4.71
C PHE A 167 -2.60 -10.16 -4.29
N HIS A 168 -2.73 -8.92 -4.75
CA HIS A 168 -3.83 -8.04 -4.31
C HIS A 168 -4.27 -7.08 -5.41
N ARG A 169 -5.41 -6.44 -5.20
CA ARG A 169 -5.94 -5.41 -6.10
C ARG A 169 -6.78 -4.37 -5.36
N VAL A 170 -7.04 -3.24 -6.03
CA VAL A 170 -8.09 -2.27 -5.69
C VAL A 170 -9.16 -2.32 -6.78
N THR A 171 -10.40 -2.64 -6.39
CA THR A 171 -11.53 -2.68 -7.34
C THR A 171 -11.89 -1.28 -7.84
N PRO A 172 -12.63 -1.14 -8.96
CA PRO A 172 -13.04 0.17 -9.44
C PRO A 172 -13.85 0.96 -8.40
N VAL A 173 -13.49 2.23 -8.22
CA VAL A 173 -14.33 3.18 -7.47
C VAL A 173 -15.61 3.42 -8.26
N THR A 174 -16.77 3.26 -7.62
CA THR A 174 -18.07 3.41 -8.29
C THR A 174 -18.67 4.79 -8.08
N LYS A 175 -18.32 5.47 -6.96
CA LYS A 175 -18.79 6.82 -6.62
C LYS A 175 -17.78 7.52 -5.72
N GLY A 176 -17.67 8.84 -5.81
CA GLY A 176 -16.75 9.65 -5.02
C GLY A 176 -15.30 9.52 -5.47
N VAL A 177 -14.37 9.84 -4.58
CA VAL A 177 -12.92 9.76 -4.76
C VAL A 177 -12.34 9.00 -3.58
N ARG A 178 -11.50 8.00 -3.83
CA ARG A 178 -10.80 7.24 -2.81
C ARG A 178 -9.36 7.73 -2.67
N TYR A 179 -8.96 8.08 -1.45
CA TYR A 179 -7.59 8.41 -1.12
C TYR A 179 -6.93 7.34 -0.25
N SER A 180 -5.69 7.02 -0.54
CA SER A 180 -4.88 6.14 0.30
C SER A 180 -3.43 6.57 0.35
N LEU A 181 -2.77 6.27 1.48
CA LEU A 181 -1.34 6.38 1.65
C LEU A 181 -0.75 4.97 1.57
N VAL A 182 0.15 4.76 0.63
CA VAL A 182 0.77 3.47 0.35
C VAL A 182 2.27 3.58 0.60
N GLY A 183 2.89 2.51 1.07
CA GLY A 183 4.33 2.50 1.20
C GLY A 183 4.90 1.09 1.31
N TRP A 184 6.21 1.02 1.17
CA TRP A 184 6.95 -0.22 1.08
C TRP A 184 8.19 -0.20 1.97
N ILE A 185 8.32 -1.25 2.72
CA ILE A 185 9.47 -1.49 3.59
C ILE A 185 10.37 -2.49 2.89
N CYS A 186 11.64 -2.13 2.76
CA CYS A 186 12.62 -2.85 1.98
C CYS A 186 13.71 -3.45 2.86
N GLY A 187 14.30 -4.54 2.39
CA GLY A 187 15.43 -5.21 3.02
C GLY A 187 16.07 -6.21 2.07
N LYS A 188 17.10 -6.90 2.55
CA LYS A 188 17.79 -7.94 1.76
C LYS A 188 16.80 -9.04 1.32
N PRO A 189 17.01 -9.69 0.17
CA PRO A 189 16.20 -10.83 -0.25
C PRO A 189 16.05 -11.88 0.83
N PHE A 190 14.95 -12.64 0.77
CA PHE A 190 14.75 -13.79 1.65
C PHE A 190 15.80 -14.86 1.35
N VAL A 191 16.35 -15.49 2.39
CA VAL A 191 17.34 -16.59 2.32
C VAL A 191 16.76 -17.87 2.89
#